data_2d8e07dbc5e95e305d9642af9a63a28d
#
_entry.id   2d8e07dbc5e95e305d9642af9a63a28d
#
_cell.length_a   1.000
_cell.length_b   1.000
_cell.length_c   1.000
_cell.angle_alpha   90.00
_cell.angle_beta   90.00
_cell.angle_gamma   90.00
#
_symmetry.space_group_name_H-M   'P 1'
#
loop_
_entity.id
_entity.type
_entity.pdbx_description
1 polymer ?
#
loop_
_entity_poly.entity_id
_entity_poly.type
_entity_poly.pdbx_seq_one_letter_code
_entity_poly.pdbx_strand_id
1 'polypeptide(L)'
;IKRHGILSPIIVREISLDSYEIVAGERRFRAATKNKLNEVPCIVESFENQDSLEVALIENLQREDLNPVEEAQGYDRLKREFGLTQEDISSFTGKARSTIANALRILNLPQEVLDLISSGKIDKGHAKVLLSLKNPKDIISQAKTISAQGISVSALSSSMRRKTKKPNTDPDIQSLIEELSNNFGHKVS
;
A
#
# COMPACT_ATOMS: atom_id res chain seq x y z
N ILE A 1 -8.74 -24.59 18.29
CA ILE A 1 -8.10 -24.17 19.54
C ILE A 1 -8.87 -24.68 20.76
N LYS A 2 -10.21 -24.57 20.85
CA LYS A 2 -10.98 -25.10 22.00
C LYS A 2 -10.79 -26.59 22.32
N ARG A 3 -10.57 -27.45 21.31
CA ARG A 3 -10.45 -28.90 21.49
C ARG A 3 -9.01 -29.44 21.49
N HIS A 4 -8.10 -28.79 20.77
CA HIS A 4 -6.76 -29.33 20.51
C HIS A 4 -5.63 -28.32 20.82
N GLY A 5 -5.96 -27.19 21.46
CA GLY A 5 -4.96 -26.13 21.69
C GLY A 5 -4.44 -25.50 20.40
N ILE A 6 -3.25 -24.95 20.45
CA ILE A 6 -2.52 -24.40 19.30
C ILE A 6 -1.63 -25.51 18.72
N LEU A 7 -1.97 -26.01 17.53
CA LEU A 7 -1.22 -27.06 16.85
C LEU A 7 0.08 -26.58 16.21
N SER A 8 0.14 -25.31 15.80
CA SER A 8 1.34 -24.70 15.23
C SER A 8 1.82 -23.60 16.16
N PRO A 9 3.05 -23.63 16.68
CA PRO A 9 3.53 -22.71 17.69
C PRO A 9 3.51 -21.25 17.20
N ILE A 10 3.47 -20.31 18.14
CA ILE A 10 3.62 -18.88 17.89
C ILE A 10 5.11 -18.58 17.85
N ILE A 11 5.56 -17.79 16.86
CA ILE A 11 6.95 -17.37 16.80
C ILE A 11 7.09 -16.07 17.58
N VAL A 12 7.98 -16.05 18.56
CA VAL A 12 8.25 -14.91 19.42
C VAL A 12 9.74 -14.61 19.45
N ARG A 13 10.11 -13.36 19.65
CA ARG A 13 11.49 -12.97 19.95
C ARG A 13 11.58 -12.42 21.37
N GLU A 14 12.68 -12.68 22.03
CA GLU A 14 12.97 -12.11 23.34
C GLU A 14 13.41 -10.64 23.18
N ILE A 15 12.71 -9.71 23.87
CA ILE A 15 13.04 -8.29 23.89
C ILE A 15 13.89 -7.97 25.14
N SER A 16 13.54 -8.60 26.25
CA SER A 16 14.23 -8.48 27.52
C SER A 16 13.92 -9.71 28.38
N LEU A 17 14.59 -9.86 29.51
CA LEU A 17 14.39 -10.99 30.42
C LEU A 17 12.88 -11.21 30.65
N ASP A 18 12.36 -12.38 30.29
CA ASP A 18 10.96 -12.80 30.40
C ASP A 18 9.94 -11.94 29.59
N SER A 19 10.40 -11.13 28.63
CA SER A 19 9.53 -10.32 27.79
C SER A 19 9.71 -10.68 26.31
N TYR A 20 8.60 -11.05 25.67
CA TYR A 20 8.58 -11.57 24.31
C TYR A 20 7.67 -10.76 23.41
N GLU A 21 8.12 -10.50 22.19
CA GLU A 21 7.31 -9.90 21.13
C GLU A 21 6.88 -10.97 20.12
N ILE A 22 5.64 -10.92 19.70
CA ILE A 22 5.12 -11.87 18.69
C ILE A 22 5.63 -11.45 17.31
N VAL A 23 6.44 -12.30 16.69
CA VAL A 23 6.93 -12.14 15.32
C VAL A 23 5.91 -12.70 14.33
N ALA A 24 5.35 -13.89 14.61
CA ALA A 24 4.33 -14.51 13.78
C ALA A 24 3.32 -15.31 14.60
N GLY A 25 2.05 -15.28 14.19
CA GLY A 25 1.00 -16.04 14.87
C GLY A 25 0.01 -15.21 15.67
N GLU A 26 -0.10 -13.89 15.44
CA GLU A 26 -1.01 -12.96 16.12
C GLU A 26 -2.46 -13.47 16.20
N ARG A 27 -3.00 -14.03 15.10
CA ARG A 27 -4.36 -14.61 15.09
C ARG A 27 -4.51 -15.79 16.04
N ARG A 28 -3.45 -16.61 16.19
CA ARG A 28 -3.41 -17.75 17.11
C ARG A 28 -3.34 -17.26 18.55
N PHE A 29 -2.52 -16.23 18.81
CA PHE A 29 -2.42 -15.59 20.11
C PHE A 29 -3.76 -14.98 20.54
N ARG A 30 -4.39 -14.17 19.71
CA ARG A 30 -5.72 -13.59 19.99
C ARG A 30 -6.79 -14.67 20.25
N ALA A 31 -6.73 -15.76 19.50
CA ALA A 31 -7.65 -16.86 19.71
C ALA A 31 -7.38 -17.64 21.01
N ALA A 32 -6.11 -17.79 21.43
CA ALA A 32 -5.72 -18.34 22.72
C ALA A 32 -6.20 -17.47 23.88
N THR A 33 -5.96 -16.16 23.81
CA THR A 33 -6.41 -15.18 24.79
C THR A 33 -7.93 -15.19 24.94
N LYS A 34 -8.67 -15.24 23.81
CA LYS A 34 -10.13 -15.34 23.82
C LYS A 34 -10.65 -16.63 24.45
N ASN A 35 -9.89 -17.72 24.37
CA ASN A 35 -10.22 -19.00 25.01
C ASN A 35 -9.62 -19.14 26.40
N LYS A 36 -8.99 -18.09 26.95
CA LYS A 36 -8.37 -18.06 28.29
C LYS A 36 -7.36 -19.18 28.51
N LEU A 37 -6.53 -19.47 27.50
CA LEU A 37 -5.42 -20.41 27.67
C LEU A 37 -4.33 -19.73 28.48
N ASN A 38 -3.85 -20.40 29.53
CA ASN A 38 -2.78 -19.88 30.41
C ASN A 38 -1.40 -19.97 29.76
N GLU A 39 -1.21 -20.96 28.86
CA GLU A 39 0.04 -21.24 28.19
C GLU A 39 -0.20 -21.50 26.72
N VAL A 40 0.74 -21.08 25.88
CA VAL A 40 0.73 -21.30 24.46
C VAL A 40 2.11 -21.78 23.98
N PRO A 41 2.18 -22.76 23.07
CA PRO A 41 3.46 -23.21 22.53
C PRO A 41 4.07 -22.09 21.71
N CYS A 42 5.30 -21.70 22.06
CA CYS A 42 6.08 -20.68 21.35
C CYS A 42 7.41 -21.26 20.88
N ILE A 43 7.88 -20.77 19.76
CA ILE A 43 9.27 -20.86 19.34
C ILE A 43 9.89 -19.50 19.63
N VAL A 44 10.91 -19.49 20.51
CA VAL A 44 11.69 -18.28 20.80
C VAL A 44 12.81 -18.22 19.78
N GLU A 45 12.79 -17.19 18.94
CA GLU A 45 13.87 -16.90 18.00
C GLU A 45 14.86 -15.94 18.65
N SER A 46 16.11 -16.33 18.67
CA SER A 46 17.23 -15.48 19.09
C SER A 46 17.67 -14.56 17.95
N PHE A 47 18.35 -13.46 18.27
CA PHE A 47 18.89 -12.52 17.29
C PHE A 47 19.82 -13.15 16.23
N GLU A 48 20.36 -14.33 16.50
CA GLU A 48 21.20 -15.09 15.57
C GLU A 48 20.41 -15.65 14.35
N ASN A 49 19.07 -15.62 14.39
CA ASN A 49 18.19 -16.07 13.30
C ASN A 49 17.62 -14.92 12.46
N GLN A 50 18.15 -13.71 12.56
CA GLN A 50 17.69 -12.55 11.80
C GLN A 50 17.80 -12.82 10.29
N ASP A 51 18.90 -13.47 9.86
CA ASP A 51 19.13 -13.87 8.48
C ASP A 51 18.07 -14.88 7.98
N SER A 52 17.68 -15.83 8.86
CA SER A 52 16.66 -16.83 8.52
C SER A 52 15.27 -16.21 8.37
N LEU A 53 14.94 -15.21 9.18
CA LEU A 53 13.68 -14.46 9.09
C LEU A 53 13.64 -13.57 7.84
N GLU A 54 14.75 -12.94 7.51
CA GLU A 54 14.92 -12.16 6.29
C GLU A 54 14.70 -13.04 5.06
N VAL A 55 15.38 -14.19 4.98
CA VAL A 55 15.22 -15.15 3.89
C VAL A 55 13.78 -15.64 3.78
N ALA A 56 13.14 -16.00 4.89
CA ALA A 56 11.74 -16.45 4.90
C ALA A 56 10.77 -15.35 4.45
N LEU A 57 11.04 -14.09 4.79
CA LEU A 57 10.22 -12.96 4.35
C LEU A 57 10.41 -12.69 2.85
N ILE A 58 11.64 -12.79 2.36
CA ILE A 58 11.95 -12.65 0.92
C ILE A 58 11.28 -13.78 0.13
N GLU A 59 11.36 -15.03 0.59
CA GLU A 59 10.67 -16.17 -0.03
C GLU A 59 9.16 -15.94 -0.10
N ASN A 60 8.56 -15.50 1.00
CA ASN A 60 7.12 -15.21 1.03
C ASN A 60 6.75 -14.07 0.06
N LEU A 61 7.62 -13.09 -0.15
CA LEU A 61 7.42 -12.00 -1.10
C LEU A 61 7.56 -12.42 -2.58
N GLN A 62 8.16 -13.56 -2.84
CA GLN A 62 8.27 -14.14 -4.20
C GLN A 62 7.02 -14.92 -4.60
N ARG A 63 6.05 -15.11 -3.69
CA ARG A 63 4.78 -15.75 -4.02
C ARG A 63 3.98 -14.92 -5.02
N GLU A 64 3.34 -15.60 -5.96
CA GLU A 64 2.57 -14.95 -7.03
C GLU A 64 1.17 -14.50 -6.60
N ASP A 65 0.68 -14.99 -5.45
CA ASP A 65 -0.68 -14.77 -4.94
C ASP A 65 -0.83 -13.60 -3.96
N LEU A 66 0.24 -12.84 -3.71
CA LEU A 66 0.20 -11.67 -2.83
C LEU A 66 -0.61 -10.52 -3.46
N ASN A 67 -1.52 -9.94 -2.66
CA ASN A 67 -2.16 -8.71 -3.07
C ASN A 67 -1.20 -7.50 -2.98
N PRO A 68 -1.47 -6.40 -3.70
CA PRO A 68 -0.54 -5.25 -3.74
C PRO A 68 -0.26 -4.60 -2.37
N VAL A 69 -1.17 -4.71 -1.41
CA VAL A 69 -0.99 -4.17 -0.05
C VAL A 69 -0.09 -5.09 0.76
N GLU A 70 -0.29 -6.41 0.68
CA GLU A 70 0.59 -7.40 1.33
C GLU A 70 2.02 -7.31 0.79
N GLU A 71 2.18 -7.19 -0.53
CA GLU A 71 3.49 -6.98 -1.16
C GLU A 71 4.16 -5.71 -0.61
N ALA A 72 3.43 -4.61 -0.52
CA ALA A 72 3.94 -3.35 0.00
C ALA A 72 4.31 -3.44 1.48
N GLN A 73 3.49 -4.11 2.29
CA GLN A 73 3.77 -4.35 3.72
C GLN A 73 5.02 -5.21 3.91
N GLY A 74 5.21 -6.22 3.08
CA GLY A 74 6.42 -7.03 3.11
C GLY A 74 7.69 -6.22 2.82
N TYR A 75 7.66 -5.32 1.82
CA TYR A 75 8.78 -4.42 1.55
C TYR A 75 9.01 -3.41 2.69
N ASP A 76 7.95 -2.87 3.28
CA ASP A 76 8.07 -1.95 4.41
C ASP A 76 8.68 -2.64 5.63
N ARG A 77 8.30 -3.90 5.85
CA ARG A 77 8.84 -4.75 6.91
C ARG A 77 10.32 -5.03 6.72
N LEU A 78 10.75 -5.43 5.51
CA LEU A 78 12.17 -5.62 5.17
C LEU A 78 12.98 -4.34 5.44
N LYS A 79 12.42 -3.19 5.09
CA LYS A 79 13.07 -1.90 5.32
C LYS A 79 13.18 -1.55 6.80
N ARG A 80 12.12 -1.77 7.60
CA ARG A 80 12.08 -1.33 9.01
C ARG A 80 12.76 -2.30 9.97
N GLU A 81 12.57 -3.61 9.78
CA GLU A 81 13.07 -4.62 10.72
C GLU A 81 14.50 -5.04 10.38
N PHE A 82 14.86 -5.07 9.09
CA PHE A 82 16.17 -5.52 8.62
C PHE A 82 17.06 -4.39 8.10
N GLY A 83 16.56 -3.15 8.05
CA GLY A 83 17.34 -1.98 7.62
C GLY A 83 17.68 -1.96 6.13
N LEU A 84 17.06 -2.84 5.32
CA LEU A 84 17.37 -2.98 3.91
C LEU A 84 16.97 -1.73 3.11
N THR A 85 17.83 -1.34 2.18
CA THR A 85 17.52 -0.29 1.21
C THR A 85 16.61 -0.83 0.10
N GLN A 86 15.96 0.07 -0.66
CA GLN A 86 15.19 -0.34 -1.83
C GLN A 86 16.06 -1.03 -2.91
N GLU A 87 17.34 -0.77 -2.91
CA GLU A 87 18.35 -1.37 -3.79
C GLU A 87 18.61 -2.83 -3.40
N ASP A 88 18.81 -3.07 -2.09
CA ASP A 88 18.99 -4.41 -1.53
C ASP A 88 17.76 -5.27 -1.80
N ILE A 89 16.57 -4.76 -1.50
CA ILE A 89 15.29 -5.44 -1.77
C ILE A 89 15.11 -5.75 -3.26
N SER A 90 15.54 -4.83 -4.14
CA SER A 90 15.53 -5.03 -5.61
C SER A 90 16.43 -6.20 -6.00
N SER A 91 17.61 -6.28 -5.44
CA SER A 91 18.58 -7.35 -5.71
C SER A 91 18.09 -8.71 -5.24
N PHE A 92 17.51 -8.79 -4.05
CA PHE A 92 16.99 -10.04 -3.47
C PHE A 92 15.70 -10.53 -4.13
N THR A 93 14.81 -9.61 -4.53
CA THR A 93 13.51 -9.99 -5.12
C THR A 93 13.51 -10.07 -6.64
N GLY A 94 14.58 -9.61 -7.30
CA GLY A 94 14.65 -9.49 -8.75
C GLY A 94 13.71 -8.45 -9.36
N LYS A 95 13.03 -7.64 -8.53
CA LYS A 95 12.08 -6.62 -9.00
C LYS A 95 12.78 -5.27 -9.15
N ALA A 96 12.39 -4.50 -10.14
CA ALA A 96 12.97 -3.17 -10.34
C ALA A 96 12.75 -2.26 -9.12
N ARG A 97 13.76 -1.47 -8.74
CA ARG A 97 13.68 -0.50 -7.62
C ARG A 97 12.46 0.42 -7.73
N SER A 98 12.12 0.85 -8.95
CA SER A 98 10.91 1.67 -9.19
C SER A 98 9.61 0.94 -8.86
N THR A 99 9.56 -0.38 -9.02
CA THR A 99 8.42 -1.22 -8.63
C THR A 99 8.27 -1.25 -7.12
N ILE A 100 9.35 -1.46 -6.38
CA ILE A 100 9.39 -1.45 -4.92
C ILE A 100 9.01 -0.08 -4.38
N ALA A 101 9.57 0.99 -4.92
CA ALA A 101 9.23 2.36 -4.52
C ALA A 101 7.74 2.66 -4.73
N ASN A 102 7.14 2.22 -5.85
CA ASN A 102 5.72 2.38 -6.11
C ASN A 102 4.86 1.55 -5.15
N ALA A 103 5.27 0.32 -4.83
CA ALA A 103 4.58 -0.52 -3.86
C ALA A 103 4.57 0.13 -2.47
N LEU A 104 5.72 0.58 -1.97
CA LEU A 104 5.81 1.29 -0.68
C LEU A 104 4.93 2.55 -0.62
N ARG A 105 4.78 3.27 -1.74
CA ARG A 105 3.88 4.42 -1.81
C ARG A 105 2.42 4.06 -1.65
N ILE A 106 1.99 2.85 -1.99
CA ILE A 106 0.60 2.39 -1.82
C ILE A 106 0.18 2.49 -0.35
N LEU A 107 1.09 2.21 0.60
CA LEU A 107 0.81 2.30 2.03
C LEU A 107 0.47 3.73 2.51
N ASN A 108 0.77 4.76 1.73
CA ASN A 108 0.39 6.14 2.03
C ASN A 108 -1.06 6.48 1.64
N LEU A 109 -1.79 5.55 1.03
CA LEU A 109 -3.21 5.74 0.70
C LEU A 109 -4.07 5.62 1.97
N PRO A 110 -5.23 6.30 2.02
CA PRO A 110 -6.19 6.14 3.11
C PRO A 110 -6.60 4.67 3.31
N GLN A 111 -6.88 4.28 4.55
CA GLN A 111 -7.21 2.89 4.91
C GLN A 111 -8.38 2.33 4.09
N GLU A 112 -9.44 3.13 3.87
CA GLU A 112 -10.57 2.72 3.03
C GLU A 112 -10.15 2.29 1.61
N VAL A 113 -9.12 2.91 1.06
CA VAL A 113 -8.60 2.59 -0.27
C VAL A 113 -7.72 1.35 -0.23
N LEU A 114 -6.92 1.18 0.82
CA LEU A 114 -6.14 -0.04 1.06
C LEU A 114 -7.05 -1.27 1.15
N ASP A 115 -8.20 -1.14 1.82
CA ASP A 115 -9.19 -2.21 1.95
C ASP A 115 -9.81 -2.58 0.59
N LEU A 116 -10.04 -1.59 -0.29
CA LEU A 116 -10.52 -1.82 -1.66
C LEU A 116 -9.47 -2.51 -2.53
N ILE A 117 -8.18 -2.18 -2.35
CA ILE A 117 -7.08 -2.84 -3.06
C ILE A 117 -6.91 -4.28 -2.54
N SER A 118 -6.92 -4.49 -1.23
CA SER A 118 -6.78 -5.82 -0.62
C SER A 118 -7.92 -6.78 -1.00
N SER A 119 -9.13 -6.23 -1.20
CA SER A 119 -10.28 -7.02 -1.67
C SER A 119 -10.32 -7.23 -3.19
N GLY A 120 -9.30 -6.77 -3.93
CA GLY A 120 -9.21 -6.90 -5.39
C GLY A 120 -10.17 -6.02 -6.18
N LYS A 121 -10.92 -5.11 -5.53
CA LYS A 121 -11.84 -4.17 -6.22
C LYS A 121 -11.10 -3.05 -6.96
N ILE A 122 -9.88 -2.79 -6.56
CA ILE A 122 -8.97 -1.82 -7.18
C ILE A 122 -7.63 -2.50 -7.43
N ASP A 123 -7.12 -2.42 -8.64
CA ASP A 123 -5.83 -2.99 -9.00
C ASP A 123 -4.65 -2.04 -8.75
N LYS A 124 -3.43 -2.56 -8.90
CA LYS A 124 -2.17 -1.83 -8.70
C LYS A 124 -2.02 -0.62 -9.65
N GLY A 125 -2.58 -0.70 -10.86
CA GLY A 125 -2.56 0.39 -11.83
C GLY A 125 -3.41 1.57 -11.37
N HIS A 126 -4.62 1.30 -10.86
CA HIS A 126 -5.49 2.33 -10.27
C HIS A 126 -4.86 2.97 -9.03
N ALA A 127 -4.27 2.16 -8.14
CA ALA A 127 -3.57 2.67 -6.95
C ALA A 127 -2.47 3.66 -7.32
N LYS A 128 -1.68 3.36 -8.37
CA LYS A 128 -0.63 4.27 -8.87
C LYS A 128 -1.20 5.61 -9.37
N VAL A 129 -2.36 5.60 -10.02
CA VAL A 129 -3.02 6.84 -10.48
C VAL A 129 -3.58 7.61 -9.29
N LEU A 130 -4.20 6.95 -8.31
CA LEU A 130 -4.72 7.57 -7.10
C LEU A 130 -3.63 8.28 -6.27
N LEU A 131 -2.40 7.74 -6.25
CA LEU A 131 -1.24 8.36 -5.59
C LEU A 131 -0.81 9.70 -6.20
N SER A 132 -1.30 10.07 -7.38
CA SER A 132 -1.05 11.39 -7.97
C SER A 132 -1.95 12.49 -7.39
N LEU A 133 -3.03 12.13 -6.71
CA LEU A 133 -3.93 13.05 -6.04
C LEU A 133 -3.33 13.49 -4.70
N LYS A 134 -3.54 14.77 -4.35
CA LYS A 134 -3.02 15.36 -3.11
C LYS A 134 -4.02 15.32 -1.95
N ASN A 135 -5.32 15.35 -2.27
CA ASN A 135 -6.36 15.47 -1.25
C ASN A 135 -6.92 14.08 -0.90
N PRO A 136 -6.86 13.63 0.37
CA PRO A 136 -7.38 12.35 0.80
C PRO A 136 -8.87 12.13 0.48
N LYS A 137 -9.70 13.18 0.54
CA LYS A 137 -11.13 13.10 0.20
C LYS A 137 -11.35 12.76 -1.26
N ASP A 138 -10.54 13.35 -2.16
CA ASP A 138 -10.62 13.08 -3.58
C ASP A 138 -10.14 11.66 -3.90
N ILE A 139 -9.10 11.19 -3.22
CA ILE A 139 -8.59 9.82 -3.35
C ILE A 139 -9.68 8.81 -3.00
N ILE A 140 -10.35 8.97 -1.85
CA ILE A 140 -11.43 8.08 -1.40
C ILE A 140 -12.62 8.13 -2.37
N SER A 141 -13.05 9.32 -2.79
CA SER A 141 -14.16 9.49 -3.73
C SER A 141 -13.88 8.80 -5.06
N GLN A 142 -12.69 9.00 -5.63
CA GLN A 142 -12.29 8.36 -6.88
C GLN A 142 -12.16 6.84 -6.72
N ALA A 143 -11.61 6.35 -5.62
CA ALA A 143 -11.50 4.93 -5.33
C ALA A 143 -12.89 4.25 -5.27
N LYS A 144 -13.87 4.88 -4.61
CA LYS A 144 -15.26 4.39 -4.58
C LYS A 144 -15.88 4.35 -5.97
N THR A 145 -15.63 5.37 -6.80
CA THR A 145 -16.12 5.43 -8.17
C THR A 145 -15.52 4.31 -9.05
N ILE A 146 -14.21 4.08 -8.93
CA ILE A 146 -13.51 3.00 -9.64
C ILE A 146 -14.10 1.65 -9.25
N SER A 147 -14.24 1.41 -7.96
CA SER A 147 -14.78 0.15 -7.42
C SER A 147 -16.23 -0.11 -7.82
N ALA A 148 -17.05 0.94 -7.96
CA ALA A 148 -18.47 0.82 -8.34
C ALA A 148 -18.70 0.67 -9.84
N GLN A 149 -17.89 1.34 -10.67
CA GLN A 149 -18.12 1.46 -12.12
C GLN A 149 -17.17 0.59 -12.97
N GLY A 150 -16.17 -0.05 -12.38
CA GLY A 150 -15.18 -0.85 -13.11
C GLY A 150 -14.37 -0.03 -14.13
N ILE A 151 -14.07 1.23 -13.83
CA ILE A 151 -13.36 2.14 -14.73
C ILE A 151 -11.97 1.60 -15.02
N SER A 152 -11.56 1.58 -16.29
CA SER A 152 -10.19 1.16 -16.64
C SER A 152 -9.13 2.19 -16.21
N VAL A 153 -7.90 1.72 -15.97
CA VAL A 153 -6.75 2.58 -15.61
C VAL A 153 -6.50 3.67 -16.64
N SER A 154 -6.66 3.35 -17.94
CA SER A 154 -6.48 4.29 -19.04
C SER A 154 -7.55 5.39 -19.03
N ALA A 155 -8.82 5.04 -18.79
CA ALA A 155 -9.91 6.00 -18.69
C ALA A 155 -9.73 6.93 -17.47
N LEU A 156 -9.33 6.38 -16.32
CA LEU A 156 -9.03 7.15 -15.12
C LEU A 156 -7.87 8.14 -15.36
N SER A 157 -6.77 7.65 -15.92
CA SER A 157 -5.59 8.48 -16.23
C SER A 157 -5.94 9.62 -17.20
N SER A 158 -6.74 9.34 -18.22
CA SER A 158 -7.18 10.34 -19.20
C SER A 158 -8.08 11.40 -18.59
N SER A 159 -9.01 11.02 -17.71
CA SER A 159 -9.91 11.96 -17.01
C SER A 159 -9.13 12.89 -16.07
N MET A 160 -8.09 12.38 -15.40
CA MET A 160 -7.24 13.18 -14.54
C MET A 160 -6.34 14.15 -15.32
N ARG A 161 -5.78 13.73 -16.45
CA ARG A 161 -5.01 14.63 -17.34
C ARG A 161 -5.87 15.77 -17.89
N ARG A 162 -7.16 15.55 -18.15
CA ARG A 162 -8.08 16.62 -18.58
C ARG A 162 -8.35 17.63 -17.47
N LYS A 163 -8.47 17.19 -16.21
CA LYS A 163 -8.66 18.09 -15.05
C LYS A 163 -7.41 18.92 -14.71
N THR A 164 -6.22 18.43 -15.01
CA THR A 164 -4.97 19.14 -14.75
C THR A 164 -4.53 20.07 -15.89
N LYS A 165 -5.03 19.87 -17.11
CA LYS A 165 -4.90 20.87 -18.18
C LYS A 165 -5.93 21.97 -17.93
N LYS A 166 -5.60 22.99 -17.12
CA LYS A 166 -6.15 24.33 -17.35
C LYS A 166 -5.89 24.65 -18.82
N PRO A 167 -6.85 25.23 -19.54
CA PRO A 167 -6.55 25.72 -20.85
C PRO A 167 -5.38 26.71 -20.69
N ASN A 168 -4.25 26.37 -21.28
CA ASN A 168 -3.12 27.27 -21.42
C ASN A 168 -3.57 28.28 -22.48
N THR A 169 -4.42 29.20 -22.06
CA THR A 169 -4.78 30.33 -22.90
C THR A 169 -3.53 31.19 -22.92
N ASP A 170 -2.90 31.28 -24.08
CA ASP A 170 -1.77 32.14 -24.33
C ASP A 170 -2.08 33.53 -23.73
N PRO A 171 -1.17 34.15 -22.97
CA PRO A 171 -1.41 35.47 -22.39
C PRO A 171 -1.87 36.48 -23.44
N ASP A 172 -1.36 36.36 -24.66
CA ASP A 172 -1.75 37.20 -25.81
C ASP A 172 -3.20 36.98 -26.25
N ILE A 173 -3.69 35.74 -26.18
CA ILE A 173 -5.09 35.41 -26.48
C ILE A 173 -6.02 35.93 -25.35
N GLN A 174 -5.56 35.89 -24.08
CA GLN A 174 -6.35 36.42 -22.97
C GLN A 174 -6.50 37.93 -23.05
N SER A 175 -5.42 38.66 -23.38
CA SER A 175 -5.49 40.13 -23.61
C SER A 175 -6.39 40.51 -24.79
N LEU A 176 -6.35 39.74 -25.86
CA LEU A 176 -7.22 39.91 -27.03
C LEU A 176 -8.71 39.65 -26.71
N ILE A 177 -9.00 38.63 -25.90
CA ILE A 177 -10.38 38.34 -25.45
C ILE A 177 -10.89 39.44 -24.53
N GLU A 178 -10.05 40.03 -23.64
CA GLU A 178 -10.41 41.16 -22.79
C GLU A 178 -10.64 42.43 -23.62
N GLU A 179 -9.81 42.71 -24.59
CA GLU A 179 -9.96 43.88 -25.51
C GLU A 179 -11.22 43.78 -26.35
N LEU A 180 -11.50 42.59 -26.91
CA LEU A 180 -12.72 42.34 -27.67
C LEU A 180 -13.97 42.40 -26.77
N SER A 181 -13.93 41.84 -25.56
CA SER A 181 -15.05 41.92 -24.63
C SER A 181 -15.40 43.33 -24.22
N ASN A 182 -14.36 44.17 -24.03
CA ASN A 182 -14.52 45.59 -23.68
C ASN A 182 -15.07 46.40 -24.89
N ASN A 183 -14.64 46.10 -26.10
CA ASN A 183 -15.07 46.84 -27.29
C ASN A 183 -16.48 46.45 -27.75
N PHE A 184 -16.92 45.22 -27.56
CA PHE A 184 -18.23 44.71 -28.02
C PHE A 184 -19.28 44.63 -26.90
N GLY A 185 -18.94 44.90 -25.64
CA GLY A 185 -19.87 44.89 -24.50
C GLY A 185 -20.47 43.52 -24.18
N HIS A 186 -19.93 42.43 -24.76
CA HIS A 186 -20.34 41.05 -24.53
C HIS A 186 -19.13 40.16 -24.17
N LYS A 187 -19.36 39.22 -23.29
CA LYS A 187 -18.32 38.25 -22.89
C LYS A 187 -18.01 37.30 -24.06
N VAL A 188 -16.82 37.43 -24.63
CA VAL A 188 -16.32 36.52 -25.66
C VAL A 188 -15.70 35.31 -24.92
N SER A 189 -16.08 34.08 -25.25
CA SER A 189 -15.61 32.84 -24.63
C SER A 189 -14.88 31.97 -25.67
#